data_777184acb61f369d659c073c17fcc8a7
#
_entry.id   777184acb61f369d659c073c17fcc8a7
#
_cell.length_a   1.000
_cell.length_b   1.000
_cell.length_c   1.000
_cell.angle_alpha   90.00
_cell.angle_beta   90.00
_cell.angle_gamma   90.00
#
_symmetry.space_group_name_H-M   'P 1'
#
loop_
_entity.id
_entity.type
_entity.pdbx_description
1 polymer ?
#
loop_
_entity_poly.entity_id
_entity_poly.type
_entity_poly.pdbx_seq_one_letter_code
_entity_poly.pdbx_strand_id
1 'polypeptide(L)'
;LNQYPGLNGRAISRSDLSEDGGISMEPESGTLVYSEKSDIVGNIRQECQFPFYVVYRTDATSEYVKAGTNDFLDKLGAWACREPVTIGGNLYQLEAYPALTGSRKITKAVRFNSYALEPNENKTQDWLIPITVNYTHEFTRR
;
A
#
# COMPACT_ATOMS: atom_id res chain seq x y z
N LEU A 1 4.50 -3.52 4.29
CA LEU A 1 4.49 -2.08 4.59
C LEU A 1 5.19 -1.74 5.92
N ASN A 2 5.07 -2.60 6.94
CA ASN A 2 5.70 -2.33 8.24
C ASN A 2 7.23 -2.40 8.23
N GLN A 3 7.83 -2.82 7.13
CA GLN A 3 9.29 -2.79 6.94
C GLN A 3 9.80 -1.47 6.34
N TYR A 4 8.90 -0.53 6.04
CA TYR A 4 9.28 0.75 5.47
C TYR A 4 10.19 1.54 6.43
N PRO A 5 11.40 1.94 5.98
CA PRO A 5 12.37 2.58 6.88
C PRO A 5 11.95 3.96 7.41
N GLY A 6 10.98 4.62 6.78
CA GLY A 6 10.50 5.93 7.20
C GLY A 6 9.47 5.92 8.32
N LEU A 7 9.09 4.74 8.86
CA LEU A 7 8.05 4.65 9.89
C LEU A 7 8.49 5.24 11.25
N ASN A 8 9.78 5.24 11.56
CA ASN A 8 10.31 5.78 12.82
C ASN A 8 9.65 5.15 14.06
N GLY A 9 9.51 3.81 14.05
CA GLY A 9 8.91 3.09 15.17
C GLY A 9 7.39 3.03 15.17
N ARG A 10 6.72 3.68 14.22
CA ARG A 10 5.27 3.58 14.07
C ARG A 10 4.90 2.28 13.36
N ALA A 11 3.69 1.80 13.60
CA ALA A 11 3.15 0.62 12.94
C ALA A 11 1.96 0.99 12.06
N ILE A 12 1.82 0.29 10.95
CA ILE A 12 0.65 0.39 10.08
C ILE A 12 -0.30 -0.73 10.51
N SER A 13 -1.46 -0.38 11.04
CA SER A 13 -2.49 -1.34 11.41
C SER A 13 -3.36 -1.67 10.19
N ARG A 14 -4.08 -2.78 10.29
CA ARG A 14 -5.01 -3.19 9.24
C ARG A 14 -6.43 -2.82 9.66
N SER A 15 -7.06 -1.93 8.89
CA SER A 15 -8.45 -1.51 9.11
C SER A 15 -8.74 -0.98 10.52
N ASP A 16 -7.74 -0.36 11.14
CA ASP A 16 -7.88 0.25 12.46
C ASP A 16 -7.12 1.58 12.48
N LEU A 17 -7.85 2.67 12.52
CA LEU A 17 -7.31 4.02 12.45
C LEU A 17 -7.58 4.76 13.76
N SER A 18 -6.53 5.05 14.52
CA SER A 18 -6.62 5.83 15.74
C SER A 18 -6.95 7.30 15.46
N GLU A 19 -7.41 8.05 16.46
CA GLU A 19 -7.88 9.42 16.28
C GLU A 19 -6.82 10.40 15.81
N ASP A 20 -5.57 10.21 16.20
CA ASP A 20 -4.48 11.13 15.83
C ASP A 20 -3.20 10.35 15.59
N GLY A 21 -2.54 10.65 14.47
CA GLY A 21 -1.26 10.03 14.10
C GLY A 21 -1.36 8.57 13.70
N GLY A 22 -2.58 8.03 13.58
CA GLY A 22 -2.77 6.64 13.18
C GLY A 22 -2.51 6.42 11.69
N ILE A 23 -1.91 5.29 11.37
CA ILE A 23 -1.68 4.85 9.99
C ILE A 23 -2.32 3.49 9.83
N SER A 24 -3.18 3.33 8.83
CA SER A 24 -3.82 2.05 8.55
C SER A 24 -3.79 1.70 7.07
N MET A 25 -3.86 0.39 6.80
CA MET A 25 -4.04 -0.14 5.45
C MET A 25 -5.49 -0.57 5.31
N GLU A 26 -6.20 0.02 4.35
CA GLU A 26 -7.62 -0.22 4.13
C GLU A 26 -7.83 -0.88 2.77
N PRO A 27 -8.29 -2.16 2.73
CA PRO A 27 -8.65 -2.77 1.45
C PRO A 27 -9.79 -1.99 0.78
N GLU A 28 -9.66 -1.75 -0.51
CA GLU A 28 -10.68 -1.01 -1.26
C GLU A 28 -11.87 -1.91 -1.64
N SER A 29 -11.59 -3.06 -2.26
CA SER A 29 -12.64 -3.92 -2.77
C SER A 29 -12.31 -5.42 -2.72
N GLY A 30 -11.29 -5.81 -1.95
CA GLY A 30 -10.81 -7.18 -1.92
C GLY A 30 -10.08 -7.57 -3.22
N THR A 31 -9.77 -8.85 -3.32
CA THR A 31 -9.02 -9.37 -4.48
C THR A 31 -9.92 -9.50 -5.69
N LEU A 32 -9.43 -9.03 -6.83
CA LEU A 32 -10.07 -9.17 -8.12
C LEU A 32 -9.24 -10.07 -9.03
N VAL A 33 -9.85 -11.12 -9.56
CA VAL A 33 -9.27 -11.94 -10.64
C VAL A 33 -9.66 -11.29 -11.96
N TYR A 34 -8.68 -10.77 -12.72
CA TYR A 34 -8.98 -10.09 -13.99
C TYR A 34 -8.55 -10.88 -15.21
N SER A 35 -7.79 -11.96 -15.05
CA SER A 35 -7.39 -12.83 -16.15
C SER A 35 -7.16 -14.24 -15.64
N GLU A 36 -7.58 -15.24 -16.42
CA GLU A 36 -7.37 -16.66 -16.10
C GLU A 36 -6.95 -17.39 -17.37
N LYS A 37 -5.91 -18.21 -17.26
CA LYS A 37 -5.46 -19.09 -18.34
C LYS A 37 -5.39 -20.51 -17.81
N SER A 38 -5.80 -21.48 -18.64
CA SER A 38 -5.76 -22.90 -18.29
C SER A 38 -5.12 -23.71 -19.41
N ASP A 39 -4.49 -24.83 -19.05
CA ASP A 39 -4.00 -25.80 -20.00
C ASP A 39 -4.89 -27.05 -20.02
N ILE A 40 -4.57 -28.01 -20.90
CA ILE A 40 -5.37 -29.21 -21.09
C ILE A 40 -5.29 -30.22 -19.94
N VAL A 41 -4.32 -30.09 -19.03
CA VAL A 41 -4.17 -30.97 -17.85
C VAL A 41 -4.73 -30.35 -16.57
N GLY A 42 -5.38 -29.19 -16.67
CA GLY A 42 -6.06 -28.56 -15.56
C GLY A 42 -5.20 -27.56 -14.76
N ASN A 43 -4.02 -27.22 -15.23
CA ASN A 43 -3.23 -26.17 -14.59
C ASN A 43 -3.85 -24.80 -14.88
N ILE A 44 -4.06 -24.02 -13.84
CA ILE A 44 -4.72 -22.72 -13.93
C ILE A 44 -3.73 -21.66 -13.46
N ARG A 45 -3.64 -20.57 -14.22
CA ARG A 45 -2.91 -19.36 -13.82
C ARG A 45 -3.85 -18.18 -13.83
N GLN A 46 -4.05 -17.58 -12.68
CA GLN A 46 -4.86 -16.37 -12.51
C GLN A 46 -3.97 -15.17 -12.32
N GLU A 47 -4.33 -14.05 -12.94
CA GLU A 47 -3.75 -12.75 -12.67
C GLU A 47 -4.74 -11.97 -11.81
N CYS A 48 -4.27 -11.55 -10.63
CA CYS A 48 -5.11 -10.95 -9.60
C CYS A 48 -4.63 -9.56 -9.24
N GLN A 49 -5.56 -8.71 -8.81
CA GLN A 49 -5.29 -7.38 -8.29
C GLN A 49 -5.84 -7.27 -6.88
N PHE A 50 -5.06 -6.66 -6.01
CA PHE A 50 -5.49 -6.29 -4.67
C PHE A 50 -5.31 -4.79 -4.49
N PRO A 51 -6.38 -4.00 -4.68
CA PRO A 51 -6.33 -2.56 -4.46
C PRO A 51 -6.54 -2.25 -2.98
N PHE A 52 -5.72 -1.37 -2.46
CA PHE A 52 -5.87 -0.85 -1.09
C PHE A 52 -5.37 0.58 -1.04
N TYR A 53 -5.63 1.26 0.06
CA TYR A 53 -5.03 2.55 0.32
C TYR A 53 -4.46 2.59 1.73
N VAL A 54 -3.40 3.35 1.89
CA VAL A 54 -2.83 3.66 3.20
C VAL A 54 -3.39 4.99 3.64
N VAL A 55 -3.96 5.03 4.84
CA VAL A 55 -4.56 6.22 5.44
C VAL A 55 -3.67 6.71 6.56
N TYR A 56 -3.37 7.99 6.56
CA TYR A 56 -2.63 8.65 7.65
C TYR A 56 -3.50 9.79 8.19
N ARG A 57 -3.88 9.68 9.44
CA ARG A 57 -4.69 10.70 10.12
C ARG A 57 -3.79 11.69 10.85
N THR A 58 -3.90 12.97 10.53
CA THR A 58 -3.05 14.01 11.08
C THR A 58 -3.88 15.22 11.53
N ASP A 59 -3.20 16.20 12.17
CA ASP A 59 -3.78 17.50 12.49
C ASP A 59 -4.05 18.29 11.20
N ALA A 60 -5.26 18.80 11.05
CA ALA A 60 -5.69 19.58 9.89
C ALA A 60 -5.29 21.07 9.96
N THR A 61 -4.73 21.53 11.09
CA THR A 61 -4.48 22.96 11.33
C THR A 61 -3.09 23.45 10.92
N SER A 62 -2.14 22.55 10.69
CA SER A 62 -0.74 22.90 10.39
C SER A 62 -0.39 22.58 8.93
N GLU A 63 0.03 23.60 8.18
CA GLU A 63 0.51 23.42 6.81
C GLU A 63 1.83 22.63 6.78
N TYR A 64 2.67 22.79 7.80
CA TYR A 64 3.90 22.01 7.91
C TYR A 64 3.62 20.51 8.08
N VAL A 65 2.65 20.17 8.93
CA VAL A 65 2.23 18.76 9.13
C VAL A 65 1.62 18.20 7.85
N LYS A 66 0.81 18.99 7.13
CA LYS A 66 0.21 18.56 5.85
C LYS A 66 1.28 18.24 4.81
N ALA A 67 2.28 19.11 4.66
CA ALA A 67 3.37 18.88 3.73
C ALA A 67 4.19 17.65 4.07
N GLY A 68 4.48 17.44 5.37
CA GLY A 68 5.19 16.26 5.84
C GLY A 68 4.42 14.97 5.65
N THR A 69 3.12 15.00 5.83
CA THR A 69 2.23 13.85 5.62
C THR A 69 2.18 13.45 4.15
N ASN A 70 2.03 14.42 3.28
CA ASN A 70 2.04 14.19 1.84
C ASN A 70 3.35 13.54 1.39
N ASP A 71 4.48 14.11 1.82
CA ASP A 71 5.80 13.57 1.51
C ASP A 71 5.99 12.14 2.06
N PHE A 72 5.56 11.90 3.29
CA PHE A 72 5.63 10.58 3.91
C PHE A 72 4.89 9.52 3.11
N LEU A 73 3.64 9.81 2.72
CA LEU A 73 2.82 8.87 1.97
C LEU A 73 3.36 8.63 0.55
N ASP A 74 3.79 9.68 -0.13
CA ASP A 74 4.34 9.53 -1.47
C ASP A 74 5.63 8.68 -1.47
N LYS A 75 6.49 8.88 -0.46
CA LYS A 75 7.69 8.06 -0.29
C LYS A 75 7.37 6.62 0.08
N LEU A 76 6.39 6.41 0.96
CA LEU A 76 5.92 5.05 1.30
C LEU A 76 5.40 4.32 0.07
N GLY A 77 4.57 4.99 -0.73
CA GLY A 77 4.04 4.42 -1.96
C GLY A 77 5.14 4.09 -2.97
N ALA A 78 6.07 5.01 -3.16
CA ALA A 78 7.21 4.80 -4.05
C ALA A 78 8.04 3.59 -3.59
N TRP A 79 8.37 3.52 -2.31
CA TRP A 79 9.11 2.39 -1.75
C TRP A 79 8.37 1.07 -1.94
N ALA A 80 7.06 1.05 -1.70
CA ALA A 80 6.24 -0.15 -1.87
C ALA A 80 6.21 -0.63 -3.33
N CYS A 81 6.39 0.29 -4.28
CA CYS A 81 6.47 -0.02 -5.72
C CYS A 81 7.91 -0.25 -6.21
N ARG A 82 8.85 -0.45 -5.31
CA ARG A 82 10.28 -0.67 -5.57
C ARG A 82 10.97 0.50 -6.25
N GLU A 83 10.47 1.71 -6.05
CA GLU A 83 11.15 2.92 -6.48
C GLU A 83 12.18 3.33 -5.43
N PRO A 84 13.32 3.93 -5.83
CA PRO A 84 14.28 4.45 -4.85
C PRO A 84 13.72 5.67 -4.13
N VAL A 85 13.92 5.73 -2.81
CA VAL A 85 13.49 6.86 -1.99
C VAL A 85 14.63 7.32 -1.08
N THR A 86 14.70 8.62 -0.83
CA THR A 86 15.70 9.21 0.06
C THR A 86 15.02 9.61 1.36
N ILE A 87 15.50 9.07 2.49
CA ILE A 87 14.96 9.34 3.83
C ILE A 87 16.14 9.67 4.74
N GLY A 88 16.13 10.86 5.34
CA GLY A 88 17.20 11.29 6.24
C GLY A 88 18.57 11.29 5.60
N GLY A 89 18.67 11.60 4.31
CA GLY A 89 19.93 11.59 3.55
C GLY A 89 20.39 10.23 3.07
N ASN A 90 19.68 9.16 3.39
CA ASN A 90 20.00 7.80 2.95
C ASN A 90 19.06 7.35 1.85
N LEU A 91 19.60 6.61 0.89
CA LEU A 91 18.82 6.02 -0.21
C LEU A 91 18.33 4.63 0.17
N TYR A 92 17.05 4.39 0.01
CA TYR A 92 16.42 3.10 0.25
C TYR A 92 15.67 2.63 -0.98
N GLN A 93 15.68 1.33 -1.20
CA GLN A 93 14.90 0.71 -2.26
C GLN A 93 14.56 -0.72 -1.84
N LEU A 94 13.31 -1.12 -2.04
CA LEU A 94 12.88 -2.49 -1.78
C LEU A 94 13.50 -3.42 -2.84
N GLU A 95 14.32 -4.36 -2.43
CA GLU A 95 15.07 -5.22 -3.34
C GLU A 95 14.17 -6.20 -4.10
N ALA A 96 13.13 -6.70 -3.42
CA ALA A 96 12.18 -7.65 -4.01
C ALA A 96 10.84 -7.51 -3.32
N TYR A 97 9.77 -7.90 -4.03
CA TYR A 97 8.45 -7.98 -3.40
C TYR A 97 8.43 -9.12 -2.38
N PRO A 98 7.66 -8.97 -1.29
CA PRO A 98 7.55 -10.02 -0.28
C PRO A 98 6.95 -11.31 -0.87
N ALA A 99 7.37 -12.44 -0.30
CA ALA A 99 6.81 -13.73 -0.67
C ALA A 99 5.39 -13.87 -0.11
N LEU A 100 4.50 -14.42 -0.92
CA LEU A 100 3.14 -14.75 -0.51
C LEU A 100 3.03 -16.26 -0.23
N THR A 101 2.03 -16.63 0.57
CA THR A 101 1.75 -18.03 0.87
C THR A 101 1.12 -18.75 -0.33
N GLY A 102 1.33 -20.06 -0.40
CA GLY A 102 0.83 -20.87 -1.51
C GLY A 102 1.53 -20.55 -2.82
N SER A 103 0.85 -20.80 -3.92
CA SER A 103 1.37 -20.59 -5.26
C SER A 103 1.07 -19.17 -5.77
N ARG A 104 1.26 -18.18 -4.92
CA ARG A 104 1.02 -16.75 -5.23
C ARG A 104 2.34 -16.00 -5.29
N LYS A 105 2.45 -15.11 -6.26
CA LYS A 105 3.65 -14.31 -6.44
C LYS A 105 3.28 -12.91 -6.88
N ILE A 106 3.77 -11.90 -6.15
CA ILE A 106 3.60 -10.50 -6.53
C ILE A 106 4.45 -10.22 -7.76
N THR A 107 3.83 -9.67 -8.80
CA THR A 107 4.51 -9.32 -10.06
C THR A 107 4.77 -7.83 -10.18
N LYS A 108 3.87 -7.00 -9.62
CA LYS A 108 3.98 -5.54 -9.76
C LYS A 108 3.16 -4.86 -8.68
N ALA A 109 3.60 -3.71 -8.24
CA ALA A 109 2.80 -2.78 -7.45
C ALA A 109 2.75 -1.43 -8.18
N VAL A 110 1.56 -0.82 -8.18
CA VAL A 110 1.29 0.47 -8.84
C VAL A 110 0.68 1.40 -7.81
N ARG A 111 1.11 2.65 -7.81
CA ARG A 111 0.59 3.66 -6.89
C ARG A 111 0.06 4.88 -7.64
N PHE A 112 -0.83 5.61 -7.00
CA PHE A 112 -1.18 6.96 -7.35
C PHE A 112 -0.50 7.93 -6.38
N ASN A 113 -0.64 9.23 -6.61
CA ASN A 113 -0.14 10.24 -5.69
C ASN A 113 -1.07 10.33 -4.46
N SER A 114 -0.50 10.68 -3.31
CA SER A 114 -1.30 10.89 -2.10
C SER A 114 -2.18 12.13 -2.23
N TYR A 115 -3.31 12.10 -1.54
CA TYR A 115 -4.25 13.24 -1.50
C TYR A 115 -4.97 13.26 -0.15
N ALA A 116 -5.52 14.43 0.18
CA ALA A 116 -6.25 14.63 1.43
C ALA A 116 -7.75 14.56 1.19
N LEU A 117 -8.47 14.01 2.15
CA LEU A 117 -9.93 14.13 2.23
C LEU A 117 -10.31 15.44 2.93
N GLU A 118 -11.61 15.75 2.97
CA GLU A 118 -12.12 16.88 3.74
C GLU A 118 -11.74 16.71 5.22
N PRO A 119 -11.37 17.81 5.92
CA PRO A 119 -11.08 17.72 7.34
C PRO A 119 -12.25 17.18 8.15
N ASN A 120 -11.93 16.39 9.17
CA ASN A 120 -12.94 15.85 10.10
C ASN A 120 -13.40 16.92 11.10
N GLU A 121 -14.54 16.70 11.76
CA GLU A 121 -15.08 17.63 12.73
C GLU A 121 -14.16 17.88 13.93
N ASN A 122 -13.33 16.88 14.30
CA ASN A 122 -12.37 16.98 15.41
C ASN A 122 -11.04 17.63 15.01
N LYS A 123 -10.99 18.33 13.89
CA LYS A 123 -9.81 19.01 13.34
C LYS A 123 -8.66 18.07 12.94
N THR A 124 -8.94 16.79 12.75
CA THR A 124 -8.02 15.88 12.08
C THR A 124 -8.34 15.80 10.60
N GLN A 125 -7.38 15.31 9.83
CA GLN A 125 -7.54 15.15 8.39
C GLN A 125 -6.92 13.83 7.97
N ASP A 126 -7.63 13.09 7.15
CA ASP A 126 -7.15 11.82 6.60
C ASP A 126 -6.50 12.06 5.24
N TRP A 127 -5.30 11.56 5.10
CA TRP A 127 -4.56 11.53 3.84
C TRP A 127 -4.48 10.10 3.35
N LEU A 128 -4.59 9.92 2.05
CA LEU A 128 -4.65 8.60 1.43
C LEU A 128 -3.60 8.49 0.33
N ILE A 129 -3.07 7.29 0.16
CA ILE A 129 -2.36 6.92 -1.06
C ILE A 129 -2.92 5.57 -1.55
N PRO A 130 -3.52 5.53 -2.75
CA PRO A 130 -3.98 4.29 -3.35
C PRO A 130 -2.80 3.49 -3.90
N ILE A 131 -2.79 2.20 -3.62
CA ILE A 131 -1.78 1.26 -4.12
C ILE A 131 -2.51 0.02 -4.60
N THR A 132 -2.11 -0.51 -5.76
CA THR A 132 -2.63 -1.78 -6.27
C THR A 132 -1.49 -2.76 -6.42
N VAL A 133 -1.62 -3.93 -5.80
CA VAL A 133 -0.66 -5.02 -5.92
C VAL A 133 -1.22 -6.04 -6.91
N ASN A 134 -0.44 -6.32 -7.95
CA ASN A 134 -0.75 -7.36 -8.92
C ASN A 134 0.02 -8.61 -8.56
N TYR A 135 -0.66 -9.75 -8.54
CA TYR A 135 -0.02 -11.02 -8.27
C TYR A 135 -0.62 -12.14 -9.13
N THR A 136 0.13 -13.23 -9.24
CA THR A 136 -0.32 -14.44 -9.92
C THR A 136 -0.65 -15.52 -8.91
N HIS A 137 -1.64 -16.34 -9.22
CA HIS A 137 -2.01 -17.51 -8.46
C HIS A 137 -2.08 -18.71 -9.40
N GLU A 138 -1.29 -19.74 -9.12
CA GLU A 138 -1.24 -20.95 -9.93
C GLU A 138 -1.75 -22.13 -9.11
N PHE A 139 -2.61 -22.95 -9.69
CA PHE A 139 -3.17 -24.14 -9.05
C PHE A 139 -3.65 -25.12 -10.11
N THR A 140 -3.94 -26.35 -9.68
CA THR A 140 -4.50 -27.39 -10.56
C THR A 140 -5.97 -27.58 -10.22
N ARG A 141 -6.82 -27.47 -11.25
CA ARG A 141 -8.25 -27.74 -11.13
C ARG A 141 -8.52 -29.13 -11.67
N ARG A 142 -9.12 -29.97 -10.88
CA ARG A 142 -9.44 -31.36 -11.24
C ARG A 142 -10.94 -31.57 -11.43
#